data_8d489a852a5fe8cf63472a42080ebee7
#
_entry.id   8d489a852a5fe8cf63472a42080ebee7
#
_cell.length_a   1.000
_cell.length_b   1.000
_cell.length_c   1.000
_cell.angle_alpha   90.00
_cell.angle_beta   90.00
_cell.angle_gamma   90.00
#
_symmetry.space_group_name_H-M   'P 1'
#
loop_
_entity.id
_entity.type
_entity.pdbx_description
1 polymer ?
#
loop_
_entity_poly.entity_id
_entity_poly.type
_entity_poly.pdbx_seq_one_letter_code
_entity_poly.pdbx_strand_id
1 'polypeptide(L)'
;MNLQDKKINVEPSDIQKMMVRYNLSSETINNIVNENLLPPGLIKRLHSSYPEYSGFLNSDEAIFTDKTNYSGLKGFREIVGKLKDHGIDIGHLKDREFFIEVYRFLATKYVLNAIDWSNYKKDPLYQLIFPQPGMIKHQEVKKYIDAKTDEEKKTIVEDYQKKTNPHDGKQKLNKPWYKNDEGQLEILLGSQHKYPPIKLIFDKTTQSCFAFCTYCFRHAQVRGDEDMFVQRDVGQVHNYLKKHKEISDILITGGDGAHISFERLSEYVEPLLDDPDLLHIKTFRIGSRAITFHPELILSNEFKKILELWQKLIDNGIQVVWVAHLSTPNEVLNPGALAAIRRLKKYGITVKSQSPIMNHFSLFYDENGKVDVDKTAQNWIDLGIIFAV
;
A
#
# COMPACT_ATOMS: atom_id res chain seq x y z
N MET A 1 2.72 32.54 -1.49
CA MET A 1 1.83 32.54 -0.32
C MET A 1 2.65 32.93 0.88
N ASN A 2 2.34 34.01 1.57
CA ASN A 2 3.14 34.49 2.70
C ASN A 2 2.74 33.64 3.91
N LEU A 3 3.59 32.69 4.32
CA LEU A 3 3.37 31.78 5.45
C LEU A 3 3.44 32.50 6.81
N GLN A 4 3.83 33.79 6.80
CA GLN A 4 4.07 34.56 8.05
C GLN A 4 2.79 34.99 8.78
N ASP A 5 1.63 34.98 8.13
CA ASP A 5 0.37 35.51 8.70
C ASP A 5 -0.57 34.43 9.29
N LYS A 6 -0.21 33.14 9.21
CA LYS A 6 -0.96 32.07 9.86
C LYS A 6 -0.20 31.55 11.06
N LYS A 7 -0.85 31.28 12.18
CA LYS A 7 -0.27 30.50 13.28
C LYS A 7 0.18 29.15 12.73
N ILE A 8 1.45 29.07 12.35
CA ILE A 8 2.07 27.86 11.82
C ILE A 8 2.30 26.94 13.02
N ASN A 9 1.54 25.86 13.09
CA ASN A 9 1.70 24.84 14.12
C ASN A 9 2.72 23.75 13.74
N VAL A 10 3.32 23.84 12.57
CA VAL A 10 4.36 22.92 12.05
C VAL A 10 5.69 23.64 12.06
N GLU A 11 6.77 22.98 12.46
CA GLU A 11 8.10 23.55 12.42
C GLU A 11 8.51 23.89 10.99
N PRO A 12 9.09 25.08 10.71
CA PRO A 12 9.55 25.44 9.38
C PRO A 12 10.53 24.44 8.78
N SER A 13 11.39 23.84 9.60
CA SER A 13 12.33 22.78 9.18
C SER A 13 11.63 21.52 8.69
N ASP A 14 10.49 21.15 9.29
CA ASP A 14 9.70 19.99 8.87
C ASP A 14 9.01 20.27 7.54
N ILE A 15 8.51 21.51 7.34
CA ILE A 15 7.93 21.95 6.05
C ILE A 15 9.00 21.88 4.96
N GLN A 16 10.20 22.39 5.23
CA GLN A 16 11.29 22.36 4.26
C GLN A 16 11.66 20.92 3.87
N LYS A 17 11.76 20.01 4.81
CA LYS A 17 11.99 18.58 4.54
C LYS A 17 10.89 17.95 3.69
N MET A 18 9.64 18.27 3.96
CA MET A 18 8.52 17.79 3.15
C MET A 18 8.61 18.27 1.70
N MET A 19 8.98 19.54 1.49
CA MET A 19 9.12 20.11 0.15
C MET A 19 10.35 19.58 -0.59
N VAL A 20 11.48 19.54 0.06
CA VAL A 20 12.78 19.24 -0.57
C VAL A 20 13.01 17.74 -0.64
N ARG A 21 12.88 17.04 0.50
CA ARG A 21 13.21 15.60 0.58
C ARG A 21 12.16 14.69 -0.07
N TYR A 22 10.89 14.94 0.18
CA TYR A 22 9.80 14.07 -0.32
C TYR A 22 9.15 14.62 -1.58
N ASN A 23 9.48 15.83 -1.99
CA ASN A 23 8.91 16.52 -3.14
C ASN A 23 7.37 16.51 -3.10
N LEU A 24 6.81 16.83 -1.91
CA LEU A 24 5.38 16.95 -1.73
C LEU A 24 4.84 18.22 -2.39
N SER A 25 3.61 18.15 -2.88
CA SER A 25 2.95 19.30 -3.52
C SER A 25 2.64 20.41 -2.50
N SER A 26 2.57 21.65 -2.98
CA SER A 26 2.17 22.79 -2.16
C SER A 26 0.75 22.61 -1.58
N GLU A 27 -0.15 21.97 -2.31
CA GLU A 27 -1.49 21.62 -1.82
C GLU A 27 -1.41 20.72 -0.58
N THR A 28 -0.65 19.64 -0.69
CA THR A 28 -0.45 18.68 0.41
C THR A 28 0.12 19.36 1.66
N ILE A 29 1.14 20.21 1.47
CA ILE A 29 1.77 20.94 2.58
C ILE A 29 0.79 21.93 3.20
N ASN A 30 0.03 22.66 2.39
CA ASN A 30 -1.00 23.56 2.89
C ASN A 30 -2.07 22.83 3.71
N ASN A 31 -2.48 21.64 3.31
CA ASN A 31 -3.44 20.84 4.07
C ASN A 31 -2.84 20.35 5.40
N ILE A 32 -1.57 19.92 5.42
CA ILE A 32 -0.87 19.57 6.67
C ILE A 32 -0.87 20.74 7.65
N VAL A 33 -0.55 21.94 7.18
CA VAL A 33 -0.48 23.16 8.01
C VAL A 33 -1.88 23.61 8.45
N ASN A 34 -2.82 23.73 7.51
CA ASN A 34 -4.16 24.25 7.80
C ASN A 34 -4.96 23.33 8.74
N GLU A 35 -4.77 22.02 8.61
CA GLU A 35 -5.44 21.03 9.43
C GLU A 35 -4.69 20.72 10.75
N ASN A 36 -3.51 21.32 10.96
CA ASN A 36 -2.65 21.10 12.14
C ASN A 36 -2.32 19.61 12.34
N LEU A 37 -1.91 18.93 11.27
CA LEU A 37 -1.67 17.49 11.31
C LEU A 37 -0.33 17.11 11.96
N LEU A 38 0.65 18.03 11.97
CA LEU A 38 1.95 17.83 12.60
C LEU A 38 2.18 18.90 13.69
N PRO A 39 1.95 18.58 14.97
CA PRO A 39 2.27 19.50 16.06
C PRO A 39 3.74 19.88 16.11
N PRO A 40 4.08 21.10 16.56
CA PRO A 40 5.46 21.57 16.66
C PRO A 40 6.35 20.59 17.43
N GLY A 41 7.52 20.30 16.87
CA GLY A 41 8.51 19.42 17.47
C GLY A 41 8.17 17.93 17.48
N LEU A 42 7.03 17.49 16.91
CA LEU A 42 6.64 16.07 16.84
C LEU A 42 7.70 15.26 16.09
N ILE A 43 8.03 15.67 14.88
CA ILE A 43 9.01 14.98 14.02
C ILE A 43 10.37 14.91 14.73
N LYS A 44 10.84 16.02 15.28
CA LYS A 44 12.12 16.08 15.99
C LYS A 44 12.13 15.11 17.20
N ARG A 45 11.06 15.08 17.99
CA ARG A 45 10.98 14.18 19.16
C ARG A 45 11.01 12.72 18.71
N LEU A 46 10.23 12.35 17.70
CA LEU A 46 10.21 10.97 17.21
C LEU A 46 11.58 10.53 16.67
N HIS A 47 12.25 11.37 15.90
CA HIS A 47 13.60 11.04 15.40
C HIS A 47 14.64 10.96 16.50
N SER A 48 14.55 11.81 17.53
CA SER A 48 15.44 11.73 18.70
C SER A 48 15.20 10.47 19.54
N SER A 49 13.96 9.97 19.58
CA SER A 49 13.60 8.76 20.32
C SER A 49 13.93 7.47 19.53
N TYR A 50 13.97 7.55 18.23
CA TYR A 50 14.16 6.41 17.32
C TYR A 50 15.24 6.69 16.27
N PRO A 51 16.50 6.98 16.68
CA PRO A 51 17.57 7.38 15.77
C PRO A 51 17.94 6.29 14.75
N GLU A 52 17.74 5.02 15.09
CA GLU A 52 18.01 3.85 14.25
C GLU A 52 17.13 3.80 12.99
N TYR A 53 15.95 4.43 13.01
CA TYR A 53 15.04 4.50 11.87
C TYR A 53 15.09 5.81 11.11
N SER A 54 15.93 6.75 11.53
CA SER A 54 15.97 8.12 10.99
C SER A 54 17.14 8.42 10.06
N GLY A 55 17.94 7.42 9.70
CA GLY A 55 19.15 7.58 8.87
C GLY A 55 18.92 8.29 7.52
N PHE A 56 17.74 8.11 6.93
CA PHE A 56 17.36 8.78 5.68
C PHE A 56 17.18 10.30 5.79
N LEU A 57 17.07 10.85 7.01
CA LEU A 57 16.98 12.31 7.21
C LEU A 57 18.29 13.05 6.95
N ASN A 58 19.39 12.33 6.85
CA ASN A 58 20.71 12.91 6.67
C ASN A 58 20.96 13.39 5.22
N SER A 59 20.07 13.08 4.26
CA SER A 59 20.15 13.59 2.90
C SER A 59 19.07 14.66 2.66
N ASP A 60 19.50 15.83 2.24
CA ASP A 60 18.64 17.02 2.16
C ASP A 60 17.87 17.14 0.84
N GLU A 61 18.21 16.35 -0.21
CA GLU A 61 17.65 16.50 -1.53
C GLU A 61 16.92 15.23 -2.03
N ALA A 62 15.83 15.45 -2.76
CA ALA A 62 15.11 14.39 -3.46
C ALA A 62 15.83 14.02 -4.76
N ILE A 63 16.12 12.74 -4.95
CA ILE A 63 16.67 12.20 -6.22
C ILE A 63 15.57 12.10 -7.28
N PHE A 64 14.35 11.81 -6.86
CA PHE A 64 13.22 11.50 -7.75
C PHE A 64 12.20 12.65 -7.72
N THR A 65 12.24 13.54 -8.72
CA THR A 65 11.41 14.76 -8.78
C THR A 65 10.59 14.91 -10.06
N ASP A 66 10.98 14.21 -11.13
CA ASP A 66 10.50 14.45 -12.49
C ASP A 66 9.12 13.83 -12.79
N LYS A 67 8.74 12.76 -12.10
CA LYS A 67 7.45 12.09 -12.28
C LYS A 67 6.97 11.38 -11.02
N THR A 68 5.67 11.15 -10.95
CA THR A 68 5.03 10.54 -9.77
C THR A 68 5.36 9.06 -9.62
N ASN A 69 5.40 8.30 -10.73
CA ASN A 69 5.52 6.85 -10.73
C ASN A 69 6.57 6.35 -11.74
N TYR A 70 7.23 5.26 -11.36
CA TYR A 70 8.18 4.49 -12.17
C TYR A 70 7.67 3.05 -12.28
N SER A 71 7.41 2.55 -13.49
CA SER A 71 6.81 1.24 -13.70
C SER A 71 7.52 0.38 -14.74
N GLY A 72 7.47 -0.95 -14.53
CA GLY A 72 8.05 -1.95 -15.41
C GLY A 72 9.58 -1.83 -15.56
N LEU A 73 10.15 -2.51 -16.53
CA LEU A 73 11.59 -2.46 -16.82
C LEU A 73 12.07 -1.05 -17.17
N LYS A 74 11.26 -0.30 -17.92
CA LYS A 74 11.61 1.07 -18.29
C LYS A 74 11.79 1.94 -17.05
N GLY A 75 10.79 1.96 -16.16
CA GLY A 75 10.86 2.73 -14.93
C GLY A 75 11.99 2.28 -14.01
N PHE A 76 12.24 0.97 -13.92
CA PHE A 76 13.35 0.43 -13.15
C PHE A 76 14.72 0.89 -13.69
N ARG A 77 14.94 0.83 -15.01
CA ARG A 77 16.19 1.30 -15.65
C ARG A 77 16.40 2.81 -15.48
N GLU A 78 15.33 3.61 -15.52
CA GLU A 78 15.41 5.05 -15.24
C GLU A 78 15.84 5.33 -13.79
N ILE A 79 15.30 4.59 -12.81
CA ILE A 79 15.73 4.69 -11.41
C ILE A 79 17.23 4.37 -11.29
N VAL A 80 17.67 3.26 -11.90
CA VAL A 80 19.09 2.86 -11.87
C VAL A 80 19.98 3.93 -12.47
N GLY A 81 19.57 4.55 -13.59
CA GLY A 81 20.30 5.66 -14.20
C GLY A 81 20.46 6.82 -13.25
N LYS A 82 19.35 7.31 -12.68
CA LYS A 82 19.36 8.41 -11.68
C LYS A 82 20.24 8.11 -10.46
N LEU A 83 20.19 6.88 -9.94
CA LEU A 83 21.02 6.47 -8.82
C LEU A 83 22.51 6.49 -9.17
N LYS A 84 22.87 6.03 -10.37
CA LYS A 84 24.26 6.11 -10.86
C LYS A 84 24.77 7.54 -10.99
N ASP A 85 23.94 8.46 -11.46
CA ASP A 85 24.27 9.88 -11.55
C ASP A 85 24.56 10.49 -10.16
N HIS A 86 24.05 9.88 -9.09
CA HIS A 86 24.29 10.23 -7.69
C HIS A 86 25.35 9.33 -7.02
N GLY A 87 26.11 8.55 -7.80
CA GLY A 87 27.17 7.67 -7.28
C GLY A 87 26.67 6.40 -6.57
N ILE A 88 25.40 6.04 -6.73
CA ILE A 88 24.79 4.88 -6.09
C ILE A 88 24.66 3.73 -7.11
N ASP A 89 25.41 2.65 -6.91
CA ASP A 89 25.32 1.45 -7.74
C ASP A 89 24.58 0.34 -6.98
N ILE A 90 23.37 0.02 -7.45
CA ILE A 90 22.57 -1.07 -6.87
C ILE A 90 22.89 -2.45 -7.45
N GLY A 91 23.85 -2.56 -8.37
CA GLY A 91 24.41 -3.82 -8.91
C GLY A 91 23.43 -4.64 -9.77
N HIS A 92 23.83 -5.86 -10.08
CA HIS A 92 23.21 -6.91 -10.91
C HIS A 92 21.78 -6.67 -11.43
N LEU A 93 21.66 -6.06 -12.62
CA LEU A 93 20.35 -5.69 -13.20
C LEU A 93 19.62 -6.88 -13.84
N LYS A 94 20.33 -7.82 -14.45
CA LYS A 94 19.74 -8.92 -15.21
C LYS A 94 18.86 -9.85 -14.36
N ASP A 95 19.31 -10.18 -13.16
CA ASP A 95 18.54 -11.01 -12.23
C ASP A 95 17.23 -10.33 -11.82
N ARG A 96 17.27 -9.01 -11.67
CA ARG A 96 16.12 -8.19 -11.32
C ARG A 96 15.16 -7.99 -12.50
N GLU A 97 15.69 -7.91 -13.72
CA GLU A 97 14.88 -7.82 -14.94
C GLU A 97 13.94 -9.01 -15.05
N PHE A 98 14.44 -10.24 -14.84
CA PHE A 98 13.58 -11.42 -14.87
C PHE A 98 12.47 -11.37 -13.80
N PHE A 99 12.80 -10.96 -12.57
CA PHE A 99 11.78 -10.77 -11.54
C PHE A 99 10.71 -9.76 -11.97
N ILE A 100 11.12 -8.64 -12.56
CA ILE A 100 10.21 -7.58 -12.99
C ILE A 100 9.28 -8.04 -14.12
N GLU A 101 9.80 -8.83 -15.07
CA GLU A 101 8.99 -9.40 -16.15
C GLU A 101 7.98 -10.43 -15.62
N VAL A 102 8.38 -11.25 -14.65
CA VAL A 102 7.51 -12.27 -14.06
C VAL A 102 6.43 -11.64 -13.20
N TYR A 103 6.79 -10.74 -12.28
CA TYR A 103 5.88 -10.24 -11.25
C TYR A 103 5.39 -8.83 -11.52
N ARG A 104 6.23 -7.86 -11.60
CA ARG A 104 6.04 -6.44 -11.90
C ARG A 104 7.09 -5.60 -11.17
N PHE A 105 7.22 -4.34 -11.59
CA PHE A 105 7.85 -3.28 -10.81
C PHE A 105 6.98 -2.03 -10.85
N LEU A 106 6.77 -1.42 -9.70
CA LEU A 106 6.09 -0.13 -9.58
C LEU A 106 6.57 0.55 -8.29
N ALA A 107 6.96 1.80 -8.38
CA ALA A 107 7.33 2.62 -7.24
C ALA A 107 6.91 4.08 -7.45
N THR A 108 6.43 4.73 -6.40
CA THR A 108 6.19 6.18 -6.41
C THR A 108 7.47 6.95 -6.11
N LYS A 109 7.55 8.20 -6.57
CA LYS A 109 8.64 9.11 -6.17
C LYS A 109 8.77 9.24 -4.65
N TYR A 110 7.63 9.22 -3.95
CA TYR A 110 7.59 9.36 -2.50
C TYR A 110 8.35 8.23 -1.80
N VAL A 111 8.02 6.97 -2.07
CA VAL A 111 8.70 5.84 -1.45
C VAL A 111 10.17 5.76 -1.86
N LEU A 112 10.49 6.12 -3.12
CA LEU A 112 11.89 6.17 -3.58
C LEU A 112 12.71 7.23 -2.84
N ASN A 113 12.13 8.40 -2.56
CA ASN A 113 12.78 9.43 -1.76
C ASN A 113 12.78 9.12 -0.26
N ALA A 114 11.95 8.18 0.22
CA ALA A 114 11.95 7.73 1.61
C ALA A 114 13.05 6.69 1.90
N ILE A 115 13.62 6.04 0.89
CA ILE A 115 14.72 5.07 1.06
C ILE A 115 16.00 5.80 1.50
N ASP A 116 16.71 5.23 2.47
CA ASP A 116 18.08 5.63 2.80
C ASP A 116 19.07 5.07 1.78
N TRP A 117 19.31 5.83 0.71
CA TRP A 117 20.21 5.42 -0.37
C TRP A 117 21.67 5.28 0.05
N SER A 118 22.09 5.92 1.16
CA SER A 118 23.44 5.77 1.70
C SER A 118 23.67 4.37 2.32
N ASN A 119 22.58 3.72 2.78
CA ASN A 119 22.60 2.40 3.39
C ASN A 119 21.49 1.47 2.85
N TYR A 120 21.15 1.64 1.57
CA TYR A 120 19.98 1.00 0.94
C TYR A 120 19.92 -0.51 1.13
N LYS A 121 21.06 -1.21 1.20
CA LYS A 121 21.10 -2.68 1.39
C LYS A 121 20.47 -3.14 2.69
N LYS A 122 20.45 -2.28 3.71
CA LYS A 122 19.82 -2.52 5.01
C LYS A 122 18.49 -1.78 5.18
N ASP A 123 18.12 -0.94 4.21
CA ASP A 123 16.88 -0.19 4.27
C ASP A 123 15.66 -1.08 4.02
N PRO A 124 14.68 -1.13 4.95
CA PRO A 124 13.51 -1.99 4.79
C PRO A 124 12.62 -1.59 3.62
N LEU A 125 12.52 -0.29 3.27
CA LEU A 125 11.73 0.16 2.12
C LEU A 125 12.34 -0.29 0.80
N TYR A 126 13.68 -0.30 0.72
CA TYR A 126 14.37 -0.88 -0.43
C TYR A 126 14.08 -2.37 -0.56
N GLN A 127 14.17 -3.14 0.54
CA GLN A 127 13.83 -4.56 0.56
C GLN A 127 12.38 -4.82 0.17
N LEU A 128 11.48 -3.91 0.55
CA LEU A 128 10.05 -4.02 0.29
C LEU A 128 9.70 -3.92 -1.19
N ILE A 129 10.36 -3.04 -1.95
CA ILE A 129 9.96 -2.71 -3.33
C ILE A 129 10.99 -3.11 -4.41
N PHE A 130 12.25 -3.32 -4.05
CA PHE A 130 13.27 -3.73 -5.02
C PHE A 130 13.48 -5.25 -4.99
N PRO A 131 13.48 -5.92 -6.15
CA PRO A 131 13.82 -7.33 -6.22
C PRO A 131 15.20 -7.61 -5.61
N GLN A 132 15.29 -8.62 -4.75
CA GLN A 132 16.53 -9.00 -4.10
C GLN A 132 17.12 -10.26 -4.73
N PRO A 133 18.46 -10.44 -4.71
CA PRO A 133 19.10 -11.68 -5.13
C PRO A 133 18.53 -12.89 -4.37
N GLY A 134 18.27 -13.97 -5.09
CA GLY A 134 17.73 -15.20 -4.48
C GLY A 134 16.21 -15.29 -4.37
N MET A 135 15.44 -14.24 -4.68
CA MET A 135 13.97 -14.31 -4.75
C MET A 135 13.48 -15.25 -5.86
N ILE A 136 14.24 -15.36 -6.94
CA ILE A 136 14.06 -16.40 -7.95
C ILE A 136 15.27 -17.33 -7.93
N LYS A 137 15.05 -18.64 -8.10
CA LYS A 137 16.12 -19.63 -8.14
C LYS A 137 17.11 -19.31 -9.25
N HIS A 138 18.40 -19.39 -8.96
CA HIS A 138 19.47 -19.07 -9.92
C HIS A 138 19.33 -19.83 -11.26
N GLN A 139 18.90 -21.08 -11.24
CA GLN A 139 18.70 -21.87 -12.47
C GLN A 139 17.64 -21.27 -13.39
N GLU A 140 16.56 -20.72 -12.84
CA GLU A 140 15.49 -20.09 -13.64
C GLU A 140 15.94 -18.74 -14.18
N VAL A 141 16.66 -17.95 -13.37
CA VAL A 141 17.30 -16.70 -13.82
C VAL A 141 18.27 -16.96 -14.96
N LYS A 142 19.10 -18.00 -14.85
CA LYS A 142 20.07 -18.39 -15.89
C LYS A 142 19.37 -18.73 -17.19
N LYS A 143 18.27 -19.48 -17.19
CA LYS A 143 17.49 -19.77 -18.41
C LYS A 143 17.06 -18.49 -19.14
N TYR A 144 16.56 -17.50 -18.38
CA TYR A 144 16.14 -16.22 -18.94
C TYR A 144 17.32 -15.41 -19.52
N ILE A 145 18.47 -15.42 -18.82
CA ILE A 145 19.68 -14.70 -19.29
C ILE A 145 20.27 -15.34 -20.55
N ASP A 146 20.26 -16.68 -20.63
CA ASP A 146 20.84 -17.44 -21.74
C ASP A 146 19.92 -17.48 -22.96
N ALA A 147 18.66 -17.07 -22.85
CA ALA A 147 17.71 -17.00 -23.96
C ALA A 147 18.20 -16.02 -25.04
N LYS A 148 18.13 -16.45 -26.29
CA LYS A 148 18.71 -15.72 -27.45
C LYS A 148 17.70 -14.79 -28.12
N THR A 149 16.41 -15.06 -27.99
CA THR A 149 15.34 -14.27 -28.60
C THR A 149 14.37 -13.73 -27.57
N ASP A 150 13.62 -12.70 -27.94
CA ASP A 150 12.59 -12.13 -27.07
C ASP A 150 11.40 -13.10 -26.91
N GLU A 151 11.11 -13.92 -27.91
CA GLU A 151 10.11 -15.00 -27.86
C GLU A 151 10.48 -16.07 -26.83
N GLU A 152 11.74 -16.50 -26.80
CA GLU A 152 12.24 -17.44 -25.80
C GLU A 152 12.11 -16.86 -24.39
N LYS A 153 12.50 -15.59 -24.18
CA LYS A 153 12.35 -14.90 -22.89
C LYS A 153 10.90 -14.82 -22.47
N LYS A 154 10.00 -14.46 -23.38
CA LYS A 154 8.56 -14.37 -23.12
C LYS A 154 8.00 -15.74 -22.70
N THR A 155 8.35 -16.81 -23.38
CA THR A 155 7.92 -18.17 -23.03
C THR A 155 8.40 -18.55 -21.62
N ILE A 156 9.67 -18.27 -21.29
CA ILE A 156 10.22 -18.53 -19.95
C ILE A 156 9.47 -17.76 -18.87
N VAL A 157 9.14 -16.49 -19.13
CA VAL A 157 8.36 -15.65 -18.21
C VAL A 157 6.96 -16.23 -18.00
N GLU A 158 6.23 -16.56 -19.09
CA GLU A 158 4.88 -17.11 -19.03
C GLU A 158 4.83 -18.46 -18.28
N ASP A 159 5.78 -19.34 -18.55
CA ASP A 159 5.89 -20.63 -17.85
C ASP A 159 6.17 -20.46 -16.37
N TYR A 160 7.06 -19.51 -16.03
CA TYR A 160 7.35 -19.22 -14.63
C TYR A 160 6.16 -18.57 -13.93
N GLN A 161 5.43 -17.69 -14.60
CA GLN A 161 4.19 -17.08 -14.10
C GLN A 161 3.13 -18.13 -13.78
N LYS A 162 2.90 -19.09 -14.70
CA LYS A 162 1.98 -20.21 -14.47
C LYS A 162 2.41 -21.07 -13.27
N LYS A 163 3.69 -21.41 -13.20
CA LYS A 163 4.26 -22.22 -12.10
C LYS A 163 4.14 -21.56 -10.73
N THR A 164 4.25 -20.22 -10.68
CA THR A 164 4.24 -19.46 -9.43
C THR A 164 2.90 -18.84 -9.07
N ASN A 165 1.88 -18.97 -9.92
CA ASN A 165 0.55 -18.50 -9.61
C ASN A 165 -0.06 -19.34 -8.46
N PRO A 166 -0.21 -18.76 -7.24
CA PRO A 166 -0.73 -19.52 -6.11
C PRO A 166 -2.24 -19.80 -6.23
N HIS A 167 -2.88 -19.28 -7.27
CA HIS A 167 -4.32 -19.25 -7.43
C HIS A 167 -4.83 -19.96 -8.68
N ASP A 168 -3.94 -20.61 -9.41
CA ASP A 168 -4.27 -21.25 -10.69
C ASP A 168 -5.50 -22.18 -10.59
N GLY A 169 -6.53 -21.85 -11.34
CA GLY A 169 -7.81 -22.59 -11.43
C GLY A 169 -8.62 -22.71 -10.14
N LYS A 170 -8.10 -22.23 -9.00
CA LYS A 170 -8.72 -22.44 -7.67
C LYS A 170 -9.57 -21.25 -7.19
N GLN A 171 -9.52 -20.13 -7.85
CA GLN A 171 -10.25 -18.93 -7.41
C GLN A 171 -11.77 -19.06 -7.60
N LYS A 172 -12.23 -19.87 -8.53
CA LYS A 172 -13.66 -20.14 -8.72
C LYS A 172 -14.32 -20.69 -7.46
N LEU A 173 -13.61 -21.52 -6.67
CA LEU A 173 -14.11 -22.08 -5.42
C LEU A 173 -14.27 -21.05 -4.28
N ASN A 174 -13.60 -19.90 -4.39
CA ASN A 174 -13.66 -18.83 -3.39
C ASN A 174 -14.70 -17.75 -3.75
N LYS A 175 -15.28 -17.79 -4.95
CA LYS A 175 -16.31 -16.86 -5.39
C LYS A 175 -17.65 -17.32 -4.85
N PRO A 176 -18.39 -16.49 -4.09
CA PRO A 176 -19.67 -16.90 -3.51
C PRO A 176 -20.77 -16.97 -4.55
N TRP A 177 -21.67 -17.92 -4.37
CA TRP A 177 -22.90 -18.08 -5.15
C TRP A 177 -24.09 -17.65 -4.31
N TYR A 178 -25.09 -17.06 -4.94
CA TYR A 178 -26.34 -16.71 -4.28
C TYR A 178 -27.52 -16.82 -5.28
N LYS A 179 -28.74 -16.90 -4.75
CA LYS A 179 -29.93 -16.79 -5.56
C LYS A 179 -30.34 -15.32 -5.65
N ASN A 180 -30.55 -14.81 -6.86
CA ASN A 180 -31.14 -13.50 -7.07
C ASN A 180 -32.63 -13.48 -6.69
N ASP A 181 -33.30 -12.35 -6.88
CA ASP A 181 -34.72 -12.22 -6.49
C ASP A 181 -35.64 -13.02 -7.38
N GLU A 182 -35.21 -13.39 -8.59
CA GLU A 182 -35.92 -14.29 -9.53
C GLU A 182 -35.63 -15.76 -9.24
N GLY A 183 -34.84 -16.09 -8.20
CA GLY A 183 -34.48 -17.46 -7.82
C GLY A 183 -33.39 -18.10 -8.67
N GLN A 184 -32.77 -17.34 -9.58
CA GLN A 184 -31.64 -17.79 -10.41
C GLN A 184 -30.34 -17.80 -9.62
N LEU A 185 -29.48 -18.77 -9.90
CA LEU A 185 -28.20 -18.90 -9.25
C LEU A 185 -27.18 -17.97 -9.92
N GLU A 186 -26.63 -17.02 -9.18
CA GLU A 186 -25.61 -16.07 -9.62
C GLU A 186 -24.29 -16.23 -8.85
N ILE A 187 -23.17 -15.88 -9.51
CA ILE A 187 -21.83 -15.88 -8.92
C ILE A 187 -21.32 -14.43 -8.76
N LEU A 188 -20.79 -14.09 -7.59
CA LEU A 188 -20.10 -12.83 -7.38
C LEU A 188 -18.64 -12.95 -7.81
N LEU A 189 -18.32 -12.50 -9.02
CA LEU A 189 -17.01 -12.67 -9.62
C LEU A 189 -15.91 -11.86 -8.89
N GLY A 190 -16.27 -10.78 -8.22
CA GLY A 190 -15.32 -9.87 -7.57
C GLY A 190 -15.32 -9.94 -6.04
N SER A 191 -15.77 -11.03 -5.44
CA SER A 191 -15.91 -11.11 -3.99
C SER A 191 -15.43 -12.43 -3.41
N GLN A 192 -15.07 -12.41 -2.13
CA GLN A 192 -14.83 -13.61 -1.32
C GLN A 192 -15.66 -13.56 -0.05
N HIS A 193 -16.22 -14.71 0.36
CA HIS A 193 -16.90 -14.88 1.63
C HIS A 193 -16.41 -16.18 2.27
N LYS A 194 -15.23 -16.11 2.90
CA LYS A 194 -14.57 -17.26 3.54
C LYS A 194 -14.92 -17.41 5.02
N TYR A 195 -15.19 -16.28 5.67
CA TYR A 195 -15.50 -16.21 7.10
C TYR A 195 -16.90 -15.62 7.25
N PRO A 196 -17.78 -16.20 8.07
CA PRO A 196 -19.17 -15.77 8.16
C PRO A 196 -19.37 -14.26 8.33
N PRO A 197 -18.63 -13.55 9.21
CA PRO A 197 -18.85 -12.13 9.42
C PRO A 197 -18.17 -11.22 8.38
N ILE A 198 -17.32 -11.73 7.46
CA ILE A 198 -16.44 -10.89 6.65
C ILE A 198 -16.66 -11.08 5.16
N LYS A 199 -16.99 -10.00 4.46
CA LYS A 199 -17.05 -9.92 3.00
C LYS A 199 -15.85 -9.16 2.44
N LEU A 200 -15.06 -9.81 1.59
CA LEU A 200 -14.01 -9.15 0.81
C LEU A 200 -14.55 -8.76 -0.57
N ILE A 201 -14.23 -7.54 -0.99
CA ILE A 201 -14.65 -6.98 -2.29
C ILE A 201 -13.40 -6.51 -3.02
N PHE A 202 -13.24 -6.97 -4.26
CA PHE A 202 -12.17 -6.60 -5.19
C PHE A 202 -12.77 -5.73 -6.28
N ASP A 203 -12.98 -4.45 -5.99
CA ASP A 203 -13.61 -3.55 -6.94
C ASP A 203 -12.79 -3.39 -8.22
N LYS A 204 -13.46 -3.13 -9.34
CA LYS A 204 -12.80 -2.93 -10.64
C LYS A 204 -11.78 -1.79 -10.64
N THR A 205 -11.97 -0.79 -9.78
CA THR A 205 -11.08 0.39 -9.68
C THR A 205 -9.88 0.15 -8.78
N THR A 206 -9.91 -0.87 -7.91
CA THR A 206 -8.85 -1.16 -6.92
C THR A 206 -7.81 -2.18 -7.39
N GLN A 207 -7.77 -2.51 -8.69
CA GLN A 207 -6.91 -3.58 -9.22
C GLN A 207 -5.42 -3.18 -9.32
N SER A 208 -5.09 -1.91 -9.15
CA SER A 208 -3.72 -1.40 -9.14
C SER A 208 -3.19 -1.17 -7.73
N CYS A 209 -1.87 -1.03 -7.60
CA CYS A 209 -1.18 -0.60 -6.38
C CYS A 209 -0.40 0.68 -6.66
N PHE A 210 0.01 1.40 -5.59
CA PHE A 210 0.91 2.56 -5.68
C PHE A 210 2.37 2.15 -5.85
N ALA A 211 2.77 1.02 -5.24
CA ALA A 211 4.05 0.37 -5.48
C ALA A 211 3.87 -1.14 -5.42
N PHE A 212 4.82 -1.88 -6.03
CA PHE A 212 4.78 -3.35 -6.03
C PHE A 212 5.64 -3.89 -4.89
N CYS A 213 5.01 -4.60 -3.96
CA CYS A 213 5.72 -5.28 -2.87
C CYS A 213 6.37 -6.57 -3.36
N THR A 214 7.64 -6.79 -3.05
CA THR A 214 8.41 -7.96 -3.49
C THR A 214 7.84 -9.30 -3.02
N TYR A 215 7.04 -9.29 -1.96
CA TYR A 215 6.35 -10.47 -1.42
C TYR A 215 4.86 -10.58 -1.82
N CYS A 216 4.41 -9.85 -2.83
CA CYS A 216 2.99 -9.78 -3.19
C CYS A 216 2.43 -11.15 -3.54
N PHE A 217 1.66 -11.77 -2.62
CA PHE A 217 0.98 -13.04 -2.89
C PHE A 217 -0.23 -12.89 -3.83
N ARG A 218 -0.67 -11.64 -4.07
CA ARG A 218 -1.72 -11.31 -5.04
C ARG A 218 -1.15 -10.83 -6.39
N HIS A 219 0.09 -11.17 -6.72
CA HIS A 219 0.72 -10.72 -7.96
C HIS A 219 -0.10 -11.07 -9.21
N ALA A 220 -0.75 -12.24 -9.23
CA ALA A 220 -1.64 -12.65 -10.32
C ALA A 220 -2.87 -11.72 -10.43
N GLN A 221 -3.48 -11.31 -9.30
CA GLN A 221 -4.58 -10.34 -9.27
C GLN A 221 -4.16 -8.98 -9.85
N VAL A 222 -3.02 -8.46 -9.40
CA VAL A 222 -2.49 -7.15 -9.82
C VAL A 222 -2.03 -7.17 -11.28
N ARG A 223 -1.58 -8.31 -11.78
CA ARG A 223 -1.19 -8.51 -13.17
C ARG A 223 -2.40 -8.63 -14.11
N GLY A 224 -3.57 -8.99 -13.57
CA GLY A 224 -4.81 -9.15 -14.34
C GLY A 224 -4.94 -10.52 -14.99
N ASP A 225 -4.41 -11.57 -14.35
CA ASP A 225 -4.54 -12.95 -14.81
C ASP A 225 -6.02 -13.37 -14.89
N GLU A 226 -6.30 -14.38 -15.71
CA GLU A 226 -7.64 -14.97 -15.83
C GLU A 226 -8.15 -15.50 -14.48
N ASP A 227 -9.47 -15.55 -14.32
CA ASP A 227 -10.15 -16.01 -13.10
C ASP A 227 -9.93 -15.16 -11.83
N MET A 228 -9.28 -14.00 -11.91
CA MET A 228 -9.13 -13.09 -10.78
C MET A 228 -10.46 -12.48 -10.34
N PHE A 229 -10.44 -11.84 -9.16
CA PHE A 229 -11.61 -11.20 -8.59
C PHE A 229 -11.77 -9.78 -9.15
N VAL A 230 -12.88 -9.50 -9.83
CA VAL A 230 -13.21 -8.15 -10.30
C VAL A 230 -14.69 -7.86 -10.10
N GLN A 231 -15.02 -7.03 -9.11
CA GLN A 231 -16.40 -6.59 -8.84
C GLN A 231 -16.73 -5.38 -9.72
N ARG A 232 -17.65 -5.60 -10.63
CA ARG A 232 -18.10 -4.54 -11.55
C ARG A 232 -19.43 -3.93 -11.11
N ASP A 233 -20.35 -4.75 -10.65
CA ASP A 233 -21.70 -4.38 -10.24
C ASP A 233 -21.80 -4.31 -8.71
N VAL A 234 -22.05 -3.11 -8.17
CA VAL A 234 -22.22 -2.89 -6.72
C VAL A 234 -23.58 -3.39 -6.25
N GLY A 235 -24.60 -3.32 -7.09
CA GLY A 235 -25.95 -3.80 -6.76
C GLY A 235 -25.97 -5.29 -6.39
N GLN A 236 -25.19 -6.12 -7.11
CA GLN A 236 -25.02 -7.53 -6.75
C GLN A 236 -24.44 -7.71 -5.34
N VAL A 237 -23.51 -6.85 -4.93
CA VAL A 237 -22.94 -6.91 -3.58
C VAL A 237 -24.00 -6.60 -2.53
N HIS A 238 -24.79 -5.54 -2.73
CA HIS A 238 -25.87 -5.18 -1.79
C HIS A 238 -26.93 -6.28 -1.72
N ASN A 239 -27.36 -6.83 -2.85
CA ASN A 239 -28.32 -7.94 -2.88
C ASN A 239 -27.79 -9.17 -2.12
N TYR A 240 -26.49 -9.45 -2.26
CA TYR A 240 -25.83 -10.50 -1.48
C TYR A 240 -25.85 -10.19 0.03
N LEU A 241 -25.47 -8.97 0.42
CA LEU A 241 -25.44 -8.55 1.82
C LEU A 241 -26.84 -8.60 2.48
N LYS A 242 -27.88 -8.22 1.76
CA LYS A 242 -29.28 -8.31 2.25
C LYS A 242 -29.68 -9.73 2.62
N LYS A 243 -29.19 -10.73 1.89
CA LYS A 243 -29.49 -12.15 2.07
C LYS A 243 -28.58 -12.85 3.08
N HIS A 244 -27.44 -12.23 3.44
CA HIS A 244 -26.41 -12.78 4.31
C HIS A 244 -26.21 -11.93 5.56
N LYS A 245 -27.17 -12.04 6.50
CA LYS A 245 -27.19 -11.23 7.73
C LYS A 245 -26.07 -11.55 8.72
N GLU A 246 -25.36 -12.66 8.52
CA GLU A 246 -24.14 -13.02 9.24
C GLU A 246 -22.94 -12.13 8.90
N ILE A 247 -22.96 -11.43 7.74
CA ILE A 247 -21.90 -10.52 7.33
C ILE A 247 -22.09 -9.19 8.06
N SER A 248 -21.18 -8.86 8.95
CA SER A 248 -21.16 -7.57 9.67
C SER A 248 -19.99 -6.66 9.27
N ASP A 249 -19.09 -7.15 8.43
CA ASP A 249 -17.81 -6.51 8.12
C ASP A 249 -17.50 -6.60 6.62
N ILE A 250 -17.31 -5.47 5.99
CA ILE A 250 -16.95 -5.34 4.57
C ILE A 250 -15.51 -4.85 4.47
N LEU A 251 -14.69 -5.53 3.64
CA LEU A 251 -13.34 -5.08 3.32
C LEU A 251 -13.18 -4.85 1.82
N ILE A 252 -13.01 -3.61 1.41
CA ILE A 252 -12.57 -3.27 0.04
C ILE A 252 -11.06 -3.43 -0.06
N THR A 253 -10.64 -4.21 -1.05
CA THR A 253 -9.24 -4.55 -1.34
C THR A 253 -9.07 -4.76 -2.85
N GLY A 254 -7.98 -5.41 -3.27
CA GLY A 254 -7.67 -5.69 -4.68
C GLY A 254 -6.16 -5.73 -4.85
N GLY A 255 -5.58 -4.85 -5.64
CA GLY A 255 -4.22 -4.38 -5.52
C GLY A 255 -4.13 -3.47 -4.30
N ASP A 256 -4.79 -2.31 -4.35
CA ASP A 256 -4.87 -1.38 -3.23
C ASP A 256 -6.26 -0.71 -3.18
N GLY A 257 -6.92 -0.82 -2.03
CA GLY A 257 -8.29 -0.31 -1.84
C GLY A 257 -8.43 1.21 -1.97
N ALA A 258 -7.35 1.97 -1.74
CA ALA A 258 -7.38 3.42 -1.83
C ALA A 258 -7.41 3.97 -3.28
N HIS A 259 -7.33 3.10 -4.28
CA HIS A 259 -7.60 3.50 -5.68
C HIS A 259 -9.09 3.70 -6.00
N ILE A 260 -9.98 3.40 -5.05
CA ILE A 260 -11.42 3.61 -5.26
C ILE A 260 -11.72 5.11 -5.40
N SER A 261 -12.49 5.50 -6.45
CA SER A 261 -12.93 6.88 -6.60
C SER A 261 -14.05 7.22 -5.61
N PHE A 262 -14.28 8.52 -5.39
CA PHE A 262 -15.37 8.99 -4.52
C PHE A 262 -16.72 8.47 -5.01
N GLU A 263 -17.01 8.60 -6.30
CA GLU A 263 -18.27 8.17 -6.91
C GLU A 263 -18.49 6.66 -6.71
N ARG A 264 -17.43 5.90 -6.95
CA ARG A 264 -17.51 4.43 -6.81
C ARG A 264 -17.65 4.00 -5.34
N LEU A 265 -17.01 4.71 -4.43
CA LEU A 265 -17.16 4.48 -3.00
C LEU A 265 -18.57 4.85 -2.52
N SER A 266 -19.15 5.95 -3.03
CA SER A 266 -20.53 6.36 -2.72
C SER A 266 -21.54 5.28 -3.09
N GLU A 267 -21.38 4.62 -4.25
CA GLU A 267 -22.23 3.49 -4.62
C GLU A 267 -22.26 2.37 -3.53
N TYR A 268 -21.13 2.10 -2.88
CA TYR A 268 -21.06 1.12 -1.79
C TYR A 268 -21.61 1.63 -0.47
N VAL A 269 -21.37 2.92 -0.16
CA VAL A 269 -21.59 3.49 1.17
C VAL A 269 -23.02 4.00 1.36
N GLU A 270 -23.60 4.70 0.38
CA GLU A 270 -24.90 5.34 0.53
C GLU A 270 -26.01 4.35 0.92
N PRO A 271 -26.13 3.15 0.31
CA PRO A 271 -27.11 2.18 0.75
C PRO A 271 -26.91 1.67 2.18
N LEU A 272 -25.68 1.70 2.72
CA LEU A 272 -25.45 1.31 4.11
C LEU A 272 -26.01 2.32 5.12
N LEU A 273 -26.25 3.57 4.69
CA LEU A 273 -26.81 4.62 5.52
C LEU A 273 -28.33 4.56 5.59
N ASP A 274 -29.00 4.21 4.46
CA ASP A 274 -30.42 4.42 4.29
C ASP A 274 -31.22 3.12 4.18
N ASP A 275 -30.61 1.99 3.83
CA ASP A 275 -31.33 0.73 3.59
C ASP A 275 -31.46 -0.08 4.89
N PRO A 276 -32.70 -0.28 5.43
CA PRO A 276 -32.92 -1.02 6.66
C PRO A 276 -32.48 -2.49 6.59
N ASP A 277 -32.37 -3.05 5.38
CA ASP A 277 -31.91 -4.42 5.17
C ASP A 277 -30.37 -4.55 5.32
N LEU A 278 -29.64 -3.44 5.42
CA LEU A 278 -28.18 -3.43 5.57
C LEU A 278 -27.72 -2.99 6.98
N LEU A 279 -28.62 -2.76 7.94
CA LEU A 279 -28.32 -2.34 9.31
C LEU A 279 -27.46 -3.33 10.12
N HIS A 280 -27.29 -4.56 9.65
CA HIS A 280 -26.42 -5.56 10.25
C HIS A 280 -24.93 -5.32 9.94
N ILE A 281 -24.61 -4.46 8.96
CA ILE A 281 -23.22 -4.07 8.68
C ILE A 281 -22.75 -3.11 9.78
N LYS A 282 -21.64 -3.46 10.43
CA LYS A 282 -21.06 -2.72 11.58
C LYS A 282 -19.66 -2.18 11.31
N THR A 283 -18.97 -2.74 10.32
CA THR A 283 -17.58 -2.35 10.01
C THR A 283 -17.39 -2.22 8.49
N PHE A 284 -16.76 -1.12 8.10
CA PHE A 284 -16.34 -0.87 6.73
C PHE A 284 -14.83 -0.66 6.69
N ARG A 285 -14.10 -1.47 5.94
CA ARG A 285 -12.65 -1.46 5.90
C ARG A 285 -12.10 -1.19 4.51
N ILE A 286 -10.97 -0.47 4.48
CA ILE A 286 -10.15 -0.27 3.28
C ILE A 286 -8.76 -0.85 3.55
N GLY A 287 -8.33 -1.80 2.72
CA GLY A 287 -6.97 -2.34 2.77
C GLY A 287 -6.04 -1.57 1.85
N SER A 288 -5.03 -0.89 2.39
CA SER A 288 -4.16 -0.02 1.60
C SER A 288 -2.76 0.18 2.19
N ARG A 289 -1.78 0.38 1.30
CA ARG A 289 -0.43 0.87 1.60
C ARG A 289 -0.21 2.34 1.23
N ALA A 290 -1.25 3.11 0.92
CA ALA A 290 -1.07 4.50 0.52
C ALA A 290 -0.32 5.33 1.56
N ILE A 291 -0.45 5.02 2.85
CA ILE A 291 0.33 5.70 3.93
C ILE A 291 1.84 5.62 3.65
N THR A 292 2.35 4.45 3.26
CA THR A 292 3.77 4.25 2.95
C THR A 292 4.14 4.78 1.56
N PHE A 293 3.28 4.48 0.57
CA PHE A 293 3.68 4.64 -0.84
C PHE A 293 3.23 5.94 -1.47
N HIS A 294 2.12 6.50 -1.01
CA HIS A 294 1.53 7.71 -1.60
C HIS A 294 0.67 8.48 -0.60
N PRO A 295 1.24 8.98 0.51
CA PRO A 295 0.48 9.71 1.52
C PRO A 295 -0.17 11.00 0.99
N GLU A 296 0.36 11.60 -0.10
CA GLU A 296 -0.23 12.76 -0.75
C GLU A 296 -1.70 12.52 -1.16
N LEU A 297 -2.05 11.29 -1.56
CA LEU A 297 -3.43 10.93 -1.84
C LEU A 297 -4.34 11.24 -0.65
N ILE A 298 -3.99 10.69 0.53
CA ILE A 298 -4.77 10.88 1.77
C ILE A 298 -4.79 12.34 2.20
N LEU A 299 -3.75 13.11 1.85
CA LEU A 299 -3.58 14.52 2.20
C LEU A 299 -4.16 15.49 1.16
N SER A 300 -4.66 15.01 0.04
CA SER A 300 -5.24 15.85 -1.03
C SER A 300 -6.62 16.41 -0.65
N ASN A 301 -7.03 17.50 -1.33
CA ASN A 301 -8.37 18.06 -1.21
C ASN A 301 -9.44 17.12 -1.78
N GLU A 302 -9.10 16.38 -2.83
CA GLU A 302 -10.03 15.42 -3.44
C GLU A 302 -10.37 14.29 -2.47
N PHE A 303 -9.38 13.76 -1.75
CA PHE A 303 -9.60 12.71 -0.76
C PHE A 303 -10.44 13.15 0.43
N LYS A 304 -10.54 14.45 0.67
CA LYS A 304 -11.42 15.00 1.72
C LYS A 304 -12.87 14.58 1.55
N LYS A 305 -13.38 14.50 0.32
CA LYS A 305 -14.73 13.99 0.04
C LYS A 305 -14.93 12.56 0.52
N ILE A 306 -13.91 11.71 0.35
CA ILE A 306 -13.92 10.33 0.84
C ILE A 306 -13.94 10.31 2.38
N LEU A 307 -13.13 11.15 3.02
CA LEU A 307 -13.11 11.27 4.48
C LEU A 307 -14.46 11.71 5.04
N GLU A 308 -15.09 12.69 4.41
CA GLU A 308 -16.43 13.18 4.78
C GLU A 308 -17.52 12.12 4.57
N LEU A 309 -17.41 11.31 3.51
CA LEU A 309 -18.32 10.18 3.29
C LEU A 309 -18.15 9.09 4.38
N TRP A 310 -16.92 8.78 4.75
CA TRP A 310 -16.67 7.85 5.85
C TRP A 310 -17.11 8.40 7.22
N GLN A 311 -17.02 9.72 7.43
CA GLN A 311 -17.58 10.34 8.62
C GLN A 311 -19.09 10.08 8.75
N LYS A 312 -19.84 10.13 7.65
CA LYS A 312 -21.28 9.78 7.67
C LYS A 312 -21.52 8.34 8.13
N LEU A 313 -20.67 7.36 7.71
CA LEU A 313 -20.77 5.98 8.22
C LEU A 313 -20.56 5.93 9.73
N ILE A 314 -19.53 6.64 10.24
CA ILE A 314 -19.18 6.68 11.66
C ILE A 314 -20.34 7.30 12.47
N ASP A 315 -20.90 8.40 11.98
CA ASP A 315 -22.03 9.09 12.61
C ASP A 315 -23.29 8.20 12.66
N ASN A 316 -23.40 7.24 11.73
CA ASN A 316 -24.46 6.21 11.71
C ASN A 316 -24.10 4.91 12.45
N GLY A 317 -23.00 4.90 13.23
CA GLY A 317 -22.62 3.77 14.06
C GLY A 317 -21.89 2.64 13.33
N ILE A 318 -21.41 2.87 12.11
CA ILE A 318 -20.56 1.94 11.35
C ILE A 318 -19.12 2.32 11.55
N GLN A 319 -18.33 1.42 12.12
CA GLN A 319 -16.89 1.65 12.30
C GLN A 319 -16.17 1.66 10.95
N VAL A 320 -15.42 2.71 10.65
CA VAL A 320 -14.53 2.76 9.49
C VAL A 320 -13.11 2.43 9.90
N VAL A 321 -12.47 1.49 9.19
CA VAL A 321 -11.12 1.03 9.51
C VAL A 321 -10.23 1.09 8.26
N TRP A 322 -9.15 1.83 8.37
CA TRP A 322 -8.03 1.76 7.44
C TRP A 322 -7.10 0.62 7.85
N VAL A 323 -7.07 -0.45 7.07
CA VAL A 323 -6.16 -1.57 7.28
C VAL A 323 -4.85 -1.27 6.55
N ALA A 324 -3.90 -0.70 7.28
CA ALA A 324 -2.58 -0.37 6.77
C ALA A 324 -1.68 -1.61 6.78
N HIS A 325 -0.95 -1.82 5.70
CA HIS A 325 0.09 -2.84 5.63
C HIS A 325 1.43 -2.22 6.07
N LEU A 326 1.64 -2.06 7.36
CA LEU A 326 2.85 -1.49 7.95
C LEU A 326 3.63 -2.59 8.67
N SER A 327 4.92 -2.73 8.38
CA SER A 327 5.78 -3.80 8.90
C SER A 327 7.00 -3.29 9.65
N THR A 328 7.33 -2.00 9.49
CA THR A 328 8.53 -1.39 10.10
C THR A 328 8.29 0.09 10.40
N PRO A 329 8.93 0.64 11.46
CA PRO A 329 8.91 2.06 11.77
C PRO A 329 9.30 2.98 10.61
N ASN A 330 10.22 2.54 9.74
CA ASN A 330 10.66 3.31 8.57
C ASN A 330 9.52 3.70 7.62
N GLU A 331 8.42 2.93 7.59
CA GLU A 331 7.25 3.22 6.76
C GLU A 331 6.43 4.41 7.27
N VAL A 332 6.52 4.72 8.55
CA VAL A 332 5.69 5.75 9.22
C VAL A 332 6.48 6.90 9.80
N LEU A 333 7.77 6.73 10.08
CA LEU A 333 8.62 7.74 10.70
C LEU A 333 9.09 8.79 9.67
N ASN A 334 8.13 9.42 9.02
CA ASN A 334 8.34 10.52 8.10
C ASN A 334 7.12 11.46 8.09
N PRO A 335 7.31 12.75 7.71
CA PRO A 335 6.25 13.76 7.83
C PRO A 335 4.97 13.42 7.09
N GLY A 336 5.06 12.94 5.84
CA GLY A 336 3.89 12.65 5.03
C GLY A 336 3.06 11.50 5.57
N ALA A 337 3.68 10.39 5.96
CA ALA A 337 2.98 9.25 6.52
C ALA A 337 2.33 9.58 7.87
N LEU A 338 3.06 10.28 8.76
CA LEU A 338 2.51 10.74 10.05
C LEU A 338 1.32 11.67 9.85
N ALA A 339 1.41 12.64 8.95
CA ALA A 339 0.31 13.54 8.66
C ALA A 339 -0.91 12.78 8.10
N ALA A 340 -0.70 11.82 7.20
CA ALA A 340 -1.78 11.00 6.63
C ALA A 340 -2.49 10.17 7.71
N ILE A 341 -1.74 9.51 8.60
CA ILE A 341 -2.30 8.77 9.75
C ILE A 341 -3.12 9.70 10.63
N ARG A 342 -2.59 10.87 10.98
CA ARG A 342 -3.29 11.84 11.83
C ARG A 342 -4.53 12.42 11.16
N ARG A 343 -4.51 12.61 9.83
CA ARG A 343 -5.69 13.03 9.08
C ARG A 343 -6.80 11.98 9.16
N LEU A 344 -6.49 10.71 8.91
CA LEU A 344 -7.45 9.61 9.06
C LEU A 344 -8.06 9.58 10.46
N LYS A 345 -7.22 9.64 11.50
CA LYS A 345 -7.68 9.65 12.90
C LYS A 345 -8.55 10.87 13.24
N LYS A 346 -8.23 12.04 12.69
CA LYS A 346 -9.02 13.28 12.89
C LYS A 346 -10.46 13.13 12.38
N TYR A 347 -10.69 12.32 11.36
CA TYR A 347 -12.02 11.98 10.85
C TYR A 347 -12.65 10.76 11.54
N GLY A 348 -12.11 10.31 12.67
CA GLY A 348 -12.65 9.19 13.45
C GLY A 348 -12.32 7.81 12.86
N ILE A 349 -11.49 7.74 11.80
CA ILE A 349 -11.15 6.49 11.15
C ILE A 349 -10.12 5.75 12.00
N THR A 350 -10.44 4.52 12.35
CA THR A 350 -9.50 3.63 13.04
C THR A 350 -8.43 3.16 12.07
N VAL A 351 -7.17 3.38 12.39
CA VAL A 351 -6.05 2.87 11.58
C VAL A 351 -5.47 1.64 12.29
N LYS A 352 -5.42 0.50 11.60
CA LYS A 352 -4.86 -0.77 12.10
C LYS A 352 -3.78 -1.27 11.17
N SER A 353 -2.68 -1.79 11.71
CA SER A 353 -1.67 -2.48 10.91
C SER A 353 -1.99 -3.97 10.80
N GLN A 354 -1.85 -4.48 9.57
CA GLN A 354 -1.89 -5.91 9.28
C GLN A 354 -0.86 -6.22 8.20
N SER A 355 0.23 -6.87 8.55
CA SER A 355 1.33 -7.17 7.63
C SER A 355 1.94 -8.54 7.91
N PRO A 356 2.53 -9.19 6.90
CA PRO A 356 3.29 -10.40 7.11
C PRO A 356 4.60 -10.10 7.87
N ILE A 357 5.08 -11.08 8.62
CA ILE A 357 6.44 -11.08 9.16
C ILE A 357 7.35 -11.58 8.04
N MET A 358 8.27 -10.73 7.59
CA MET A 358 9.11 -10.98 6.42
C MET A 358 10.58 -10.86 6.75
N ASN A 359 11.40 -11.74 6.17
CA ASN A 359 12.85 -11.68 6.30
C ASN A 359 13.40 -10.31 5.89
N HIS A 360 14.36 -9.83 6.64
CA HIS A 360 15.18 -8.65 6.38
C HIS A 360 14.49 -7.29 6.51
N PHE A 361 13.19 -7.22 6.79
CA PHE A 361 12.58 -5.93 7.10
C PHE A 361 11.59 -5.92 8.27
N SER A 362 11.10 -7.08 8.73
CA SER A 362 10.29 -7.19 9.94
C SER A 362 10.57 -8.48 10.75
N LEU A 363 11.43 -9.34 10.24
CA LEU A 363 12.04 -10.49 10.93
C LEU A 363 13.54 -10.36 10.80
N PHE A 364 14.24 -10.31 11.93
CA PHE A 364 15.68 -10.09 12.00
C PHE A 364 16.40 -11.34 12.47
N TYR A 365 17.68 -11.41 12.12
CA TYR A 365 18.57 -12.51 12.49
C TYR A 365 19.84 -11.97 13.16
N ASP A 366 20.37 -12.73 14.09
CA ASP A 366 21.66 -12.49 14.70
C ASP A 366 22.82 -12.86 13.74
N GLU A 367 24.05 -12.64 14.17
CA GLU A 367 25.28 -12.94 13.42
C GLU A 367 25.48 -14.45 13.12
N ASN A 368 24.78 -15.32 13.85
CA ASN A 368 24.80 -16.76 13.65
C ASN A 368 23.68 -17.26 12.73
N GLY A 369 22.86 -16.33 12.19
CA GLY A 369 21.71 -16.66 11.33
C GLY A 369 20.50 -17.22 12.08
N LYS A 370 20.46 -17.09 13.42
CA LYS A 370 19.31 -17.44 14.25
C LYS A 370 18.39 -16.23 14.38
N VAL A 371 17.08 -16.48 14.48
CA VAL A 371 16.10 -15.41 14.67
C VAL A 371 16.42 -14.59 15.92
N ASP A 372 16.65 -13.30 15.74
CA ASP A 372 16.76 -12.32 16.80
C ASP A 372 15.34 -11.92 17.25
N VAL A 373 14.86 -12.61 18.27
CA VAL A 373 13.50 -12.43 18.79
C VAL A 373 13.32 -11.04 19.39
N ASP A 374 14.32 -10.55 20.11
CA ASP A 374 14.25 -9.25 20.81
C ASP A 374 14.18 -8.11 19.80
N LYS A 375 15.05 -8.11 18.81
CA LYS A 375 15.05 -7.11 17.74
C LYS A 375 13.77 -7.17 16.90
N THR A 376 13.28 -8.37 16.61
CA THR A 376 12.01 -8.57 15.89
C THR A 376 10.83 -8.03 16.69
N ALA A 377 10.74 -8.35 17.98
CA ALA A 377 9.70 -7.84 18.87
C ALA A 377 9.78 -6.30 19.00
N GLN A 378 10.99 -5.75 19.17
CA GLN A 378 11.20 -4.31 19.30
C GLN A 378 10.73 -3.55 18.05
N ASN A 379 11.00 -4.05 16.84
CA ASN A 379 10.50 -3.45 15.59
C ASN A 379 8.96 -3.27 15.60
N TRP A 380 8.22 -4.27 16.10
CA TRP A 380 6.76 -4.20 16.15
C TRP A 380 6.26 -3.31 17.29
N ILE A 381 6.96 -3.27 18.43
CA ILE A 381 6.67 -2.36 19.54
C ILE A 381 6.87 -0.91 19.11
N ASP A 382 8.01 -0.60 18.50
CA ASP A 382 8.34 0.75 18.03
C ASP A 382 7.37 1.21 16.95
N LEU A 383 7.07 0.35 15.98
CA LEU A 383 6.04 0.62 14.98
C LEU A 383 4.71 0.97 15.64
N GLY A 384 4.28 0.17 16.63
CA GLY A 384 3.04 0.40 17.36
C GLY A 384 3.01 1.73 18.09
N ILE A 385 4.09 2.12 18.74
CA ILE A 385 4.22 3.40 19.46
C ILE A 385 4.21 4.57 18.49
N ILE A 386 5.03 4.55 17.44
CA ILE A 386 5.11 5.64 16.44
C ILE A 386 3.77 5.80 15.72
N PHE A 387 3.13 4.70 15.42
CA PHE A 387 1.83 4.66 14.75
C PHE A 387 0.68 5.17 15.64
N ALA A 388 0.78 5.03 16.97
CA ALA A 388 -0.22 5.50 17.91
C ALA A 388 -0.23 7.03 18.07
N VAL A 389 0.88 7.69 17.77
CA VAL A 389 1.03 9.17 17.85
C VAL A 389 0.25 9.84 16.71
#